data_1a32afc7afdd586b948d5ec0e19864e9
#
_entry.id   1a32afc7afdd586b948d5ec0e19864e9
#
_cell.length_a   1.000
_cell.length_b   1.000
_cell.length_c   1.000
_cell.angle_alpha   90.00
_cell.angle_beta   90.00
_cell.angle_gamma   90.00
#
_symmetry.space_group_name_H-M   'P 1'
#
loop_
_entity.id
_entity.type
_entity.pdbx_description
1 polymer ?
#
loop_
_entity_poly.entity_id
_entity_poly.type
_entity_poly.pdbx_seq_one_letter_code
_entity_poly.pdbx_strand_id
1 'polypeptide(L)'
;MRTFSRGMALAVLVCGSAAYADRNDIKITNLGNPSPVASAGSTAPSVNFNAEANGDFRAFARTFAAVMTSANLMPPETLGHAGFSLNAELSVIGLPTPGREDGQVTIPTEGAPTNPLLLPSVHVRKGLPFSFELGARVGWIDRSDMFTATGELKWAVNEGFTWLPDIAVRAHVTRLMGNKDFDLTAAGLDFGVGKQFPLGGMVTLTPYGGLDLTGVAASTDTLDFDQTRQRNTTTTPANPYAGLDNTGVYQEVKLMENVNSRLYGGVRFIGGALQLGAEVSLSNQGFIEVANTQTGATRSRALPAVLSFSTTLGLDF
;
A
#
# COMPACT_ATOMS: atom_id res chain seq x y z
N MET A 1 -11.96 21.38 -49.98
CA MET A 1 -12.23 20.64 -48.74
C MET A 1 -10.89 20.30 -48.09
N ARG A 2 -10.50 21.03 -47.06
CA ARG A 2 -9.24 20.79 -46.31
C ARG A 2 -9.61 20.25 -44.93
N THR A 3 -9.31 19.00 -44.70
CA THR A 3 -9.47 18.31 -43.40
C THR A 3 -8.39 18.78 -42.43
N PHE A 4 -8.79 19.49 -41.40
CA PHE A 4 -7.92 19.81 -40.27
C PHE A 4 -7.86 18.60 -39.31
N SER A 5 -6.79 17.85 -39.39
CA SER A 5 -6.40 16.89 -38.36
C SER A 5 -5.75 17.66 -37.19
N ARG A 6 -6.48 17.86 -36.10
CA ARG A 6 -5.92 18.37 -34.84
C ARG A 6 -5.40 17.18 -34.02
N GLY A 7 -4.13 16.89 -34.17
CA GLY A 7 -3.41 16.03 -33.26
C GLY A 7 -3.27 16.74 -31.89
N MET A 8 -3.93 16.19 -30.90
CA MET A 8 -3.78 16.60 -29.50
C MET A 8 -2.48 15.99 -28.99
N ALA A 9 -1.39 16.76 -29.01
CA ALA A 9 -0.14 16.38 -28.39
C ALA A 9 -0.29 16.49 -26.87
N LEU A 10 -0.36 15.34 -26.19
CA LEU A 10 -0.24 15.25 -24.74
C LEU A 10 1.23 15.50 -24.38
N ALA A 11 1.57 16.73 -24.03
CA ALA A 11 2.88 17.07 -23.51
C ALA A 11 2.98 16.54 -22.07
N VAL A 12 3.57 15.36 -21.89
CA VAL A 12 4.03 14.88 -20.60
C VAL A 12 5.26 15.72 -20.25
N LEU A 13 5.07 16.73 -19.40
CA LEU A 13 6.16 17.45 -18.75
C LEU A 13 6.80 16.48 -17.74
N VAL A 14 7.82 15.77 -18.17
CA VAL A 14 8.77 15.12 -17.26
C VAL A 14 9.66 16.23 -16.71
N CYS A 15 9.23 16.85 -15.61
CA CYS A 15 10.14 17.65 -14.79
C CYS A 15 11.13 16.66 -14.16
N GLY A 16 12.34 16.59 -14.72
CA GLY A 16 13.47 15.95 -14.06
C GLY A 16 13.76 16.72 -12.77
N SER A 17 13.21 16.28 -11.65
CA SER A 17 13.63 16.72 -10.34
C SER A 17 15.04 16.22 -10.11
N ALA A 18 15.97 17.10 -9.74
CA ALA A 18 17.22 16.70 -9.12
C ALA A 18 16.85 15.77 -7.95
N ALA A 19 17.48 14.59 -7.89
CA ALA A 19 17.23 13.60 -6.84
C ALA A 19 17.63 14.16 -5.49
N TYR A 20 16.75 14.94 -4.89
CA TYR A 20 16.73 15.17 -3.45
C TYR A 20 15.86 14.06 -2.86
N ALA A 21 16.42 13.35 -1.90
CA ALA A 21 15.64 12.44 -1.07
C ALA A 21 14.43 13.19 -0.52
N ASP A 22 13.25 12.74 -0.90
CA ASP A 22 12.02 13.42 -0.53
C ASP A 22 11.58 12.94 0.86
N ARG A 23 10.82 13.75 1.56
CA ARG A 23 10.50 13.55 2.98
C ARG A 23 9.85 12.22 3.30
N ASN A 24 9.05 11.71 2.36
CA ASN A 24 8.31 10.45 2.51
C ASN A 24 9.01 9.26 1.81
N ASP A 25 10.23 9.47 1.27
CA ASP A 25 11.01 8.35 0.74
C ASP A 25 11.39 7.38 1.85
N ILE A 26 11.19 6.11 1.58
CA ILE A 26 11.42 5.05 2.56
C ILE A 26 12.88 4.66 2.56
N LYS A 27 13.46 4.69 3.76
CA LYS A 27 14.82 4.26 4.05
C LYS A 27 14.79 3.08 5.03
N ILE A 28 14.71 1.89 4.49
CA ILE A 28 14.55 0.65 5.27
C ILE A 28 15.67 0.45 6.29
N THR A 29 16.88 0.95 6.03
CA THR A 29 18.02 0.86 6.96
C THR A 29 17.77 1.53 8.31
N ASN A 30 16.79 2.44 8.40
CA ASN A 30 16.39 3.08 9.66
C ASN A 30 15.69 2.11 10.65
N LEU A 31 15.26 0.92 10.19
CA LEU A 31 14.70 -0.13 11.07
C LEU A 31 15.78 -0.94 11.81
N GLY A 32 17.06 -0.70 11.53
CA GLY A 32 18.18 -1.41 12.14
C GLY A 32 18.60 -2.67 11.39
N ASN A 33 19.84 -3.10 11.60
CA ASN A 33 20.40 -4.26 10.92
C ASN A 33 19.73 -5.58 11.40
N PRO A 34 19.10 -6.36 10.51
CA PRO A 34 18.44 -7.62 10.86
C PRO A 34 19.40 -8.75 11.20
N SER A 35 20.66 -8.62 10.82
CA SER A 35 21.69 -9.65 10.99
C SER A 35 23.00 -9.02 11.49
N PRO A 36 23.05 -8.35 12.66
CA PRO A 36 24.28 -7.77 13.15
C PRO A 36 25.29 -8.89 13.39
N VAL A 37 26.49 -8.73 12.85
CA VAL A 37 27.61 -9.65 13.12
C VAL A 37 28.02 -9.49 14.58
N ALA A 38 28.30 -10.60 15.22
CA ALA A 38 28.63 -10.63 16.64
C ALA A 38 29.88 -9.80 16.97
N SER A 39 29.85 -9.23 18.18
CA SER A 39 30.87 -8.35 18.76
C SER A 39 32.29 -8.90 18.65
N ALA A 40 33.25 -8.00 18.59
CA ALA A 40 34.69 -8.28 18.65
C ALA A 40 35.03 -9.29 19.76
N GLY A 41 35.68 -10.39 19.39
CA GLY A 41 36.09 -11.45 20.32
C GLY A 41 35.46 -12.82 20.10
N SER A 42 34.49 -12.95 19.20
CA SER A 42 33.94 -14.24 18.81
C SER A 42 34.81 -14.94 17.77
N THR A 43 35.16 -16.20 18.00
CA THR A 43 35.99 -17.04 17.09
C THR A 43 35.15 -17.63 15.94
N ALA A 44 33.85 -17.38 15.90
CA ALA A 44 32.96 -17.79 14.81
C ALA A 44 31.99 -16.67 14.48
N PRO A 45 31.64 -16.46 13.19
CA PRO A 45 30.58 -15.55 12.81
C PRO A 45 29.25 -16.12 13.33
N SER A 46 28.87 -15.73 14.54
CA SER A 46 27.50 -15.97 14.98
C SER A 46 26.68 -14.85 14.36
N VAL A 47 25.94 -15.17 13.31
CA VAL A 47 24.89 -14.31 12.79
C VAL A 47 23.82 -14.25 13.88
N ASN A 48 23.88 -13.23 14.71
CA ASN A 48 22.82 -12.95 15.66
C ASN A 48 21.65 -12.36 14.89
N PHE A 49 20.65 -13.19 14.68
CA PHE A 49 19.41 -12.76 14.06
C PHE A 49 18.72 -11.71 14.95
N ASN A 50 18.62 -10.47 14.47
CA ASN A 50 17.93 -9.41 15.19
C ASN A 50 16.41 -9.54 14.97
N ALA A 51 15.73 -10.20 15.91
CA ALA A 51 14.30 -10.42 15.88
C ALA A 51 13.49 -9.11 15.91
N GLU A 52 13.99 -8.09 16.62
CA GLU A 52 13.32 -6.79 16.72
C GLU A 52 13.33 -6.07 15.36
N ALA A 53 14.47 -5.98 14.67
CA ALA A 53 14.55 -5.35 13.35
C ALA A 53 13.69 -6.07 12.31
N ASN A 54 13.67 -7.41 12.32
CA ASN A 54 12.77 -8.18 11.44
C ASN A 54 11.29 -8.00 11.81
N GLY A 55 10.98 -7.88 13.10
CA GLY A 55 9.64 -7.53 13.57
C GLY A 55 9.20 -6.15 13.12
N ASP A 56 10.09 -5.17 13.17
CA ASP A 56 9.83 -3.80 12.71
C ASP A 56 9.63 -3.75 11.19
N PHE A 57 10.40 -4.49 10.42
CA PHE A 57 10.20 -4.62 8.98
C PHE A 57 8.84 -5.24 8.63
N ARG A 58 8.46 -6.33 9.33
CA ARG A 58 7.14 -6.97 9.16
C ARG A 58 6.00 -6.00 9.52
N ALA A 59 6.13 -5.26 10.63
CA ALA A 59 5.15 -4.27 11.06
C ALA A 59 5.01 -3.14 10.04
N PHE A 60 6.14 -2.61 9.57
CA PHE A 60 6.19 -1.61 8.52
C PHE A 60 5.51 -2.11 7.24
N ALA A 61 5.89 -3.28 6.73
CA ALA A 61 5.33 -3.85 5.50
C ALA A 61 3.81 -3.99 5.57
N ARG A 62 3.26 -4.49 6.70
CA ARG A 62 1.82 -4.62 6.91
C ARG A 62 1.11 -3.26 6.97
N THR A 63 1.68 -2.29 7.69
CA THR A 63 1.11 -0.96 7.80
C THR A 63 1.15 -0.22 6.47
N PHE A 64 2.26 -0.31 5.74
CA PHE A 64 2.41 0.37 4.47
C PHE A 64 1.56 -0.28 3.36
N ALA A 65 1.35 -1.59 3.40
CA ALA A 65 0.37 -2.27 2.55
C ALA A 65 -1.06 -1.73 2.79
N ALA A 66 -1.45 -1.46 4.06
CA ALA A 66 -2.73 -0.84 4.37
C ALA A 66 -2.85 0.59 3.82
N VAL A 67 -1.73 1.34 3.76
CA VAL A 67 -1.67 2.66 3.10
C VAL A 67 -1.90 2.53 1.60
N MET A 68 -1.21 1.60 0.94
CA MET A 68 -1.31 1.39 -0.52
C MET A 68 -2.70 0.93 -0.97
N THR A 69 -3.41 0.20 -0.11
CA THR A 69 -4.76 -0.36 -0.39
C THR A 69 -5.87 0.40 0.33
N SER A 70 -5.66 1.67 0.67
CA SER A 70 -6.51 2.49 1.53
C SER A 70 -7.92 2.77 0.99
N ALA A 71 -8.13 2.70 -0.33
CA ALA A 71 -9.39 3.06 -0.96
C ALA A 71 -9.90 1.98 -1.91
N ASN A 72 -11.21 1.73 -1.87
CA ASN A 72 -11.94 1.01 -2.90
C ASN A 72 -12.62 1.98 -3.87
N LEU A 73 -13.42 2.91 -3.36
CA LEU A 73 -14.18 3.95 -4.08
C LEU A 73 -15.12 3.39 -5.16
N MET A 74 -15.48 2.12 -5.03
CA MET A 74 -16.34 1.40 -5.98
C MET A 74 -17.50 0.73 -5.26
N PRO A 75 -18.75 1.07 -5.61
CA PRO A 75 -19.87 0.27 -5.20
C PRO A 75 -19.91 -1.11 -5.89
N PRO A 76 -20.72 -2.04 -5.40
CA PRO A 76 -20.74 -3.42 -5.90
C PRO A 76 -21.26 -3.57 -7.33
N GLU A 77 -22.14 -2.68 -7.80
CA GLU A 77 -22.61 -2.74 -9.17
C GLU A 77 -21.46 -2.50 -10.19
N THR A 78 -21.59 -3.10 -11.37
CA THR A 78 -20.65 -2.93 -12.47
C THR A 78 -21.04 -1.75 -13.38
N LEU A 79 -20.10 -1.34 -14.25
CA LEU A 79 -20.36 -0.36 -15.31
C LEU A 79 -21.21 -0.93 -16.48
N GLY A 80 -21.60 -2.21 -16.39
CA GLY A 80 -22.27 -2.92 -17.48
C GLY A 80 -21.32 -3.29 -18.63
N HIS A 81 -21.84 -4.00 -19.63
CA HIS A 81 -21.04 -4.62 -20.70
C HIS A 81 -20.17 -3.64 -21.51
N ALA A 82 -20.62 -2.42 -21.73
CA ALA A 82 -19.92 -1.44 -22.57
C ALA A 82 -19.31 -0.29 -21.76
N GLY A 83 -19.65 -0.17 -20.48
CA GLY A 83 -19.27 0.95 -19.63
C GLY A 83 -17.78 1.13 -19.50
N PHE A 84 -17.34 2.37 -19.38
CA PHE A 84 -15.97 2.78 -19.13
C PHE A 84 -15.97 3.93 -18.13
N SER A 85 -15.05 3.92 -17.20
CA SER A 85 -14.92 4.97 -16.18
C SER A 85 -13.48 5.43 -16.06
N LEU A 86 -13.30 6.74 -15.93
CA LEU A 86 -12.01 7.39 -15.65
C LEU A 86 -12.18 8.30 -14.45
N ASN A 87 -11.43 8.05 -13.40
CA ASN A 87 -11.55 8.75 -12.13
C ASN A 87 -10.21 9.33 -11.68
N ALA A 88 -10.24 10.53 -11.14
CA ALA A 88 -9.20 11.11 -10.29
C ALA A 88 -9.60 10.92 -8.84
N GLU A 89 -8.70 10.39 -8.04
CA GLU A 89 -8.96 10.01 -6.65
C GLU A 89 -7.92 10.65 -5.73
N LEU A 90 -8.31 10.91 -4.50
CA LEU A 90 -7.41 11.38 -3.45
C LEU A 90 -7.73 10.63 -2.16
N SER A 91 -6.73 9.96 -1.60
CA SER A 91 -6.81 9.37 -0.27
C SER A 91 -6.00 10.18 0.72
N VAL A 92 -6.60 10.48 1.86
CA VAL A 92 -6.00 11.16 3.03
C VAL A 92 -5.89 10.12 4.13
N ILE A 93 -4.66 9.74 4.49
CA ILE A 93 -4.38 8.57 5.31
C ILE A 93 -3.71 9.01 6.60
N GLY A 94 -4.36 8.72 7.73
CA GLY A 94 -3.77 8.94 9.05
C GLY A 94 -2.71 7.88 9.33
N LEU A 95 -1.45 8.28 9.37
CA LEU A 95 -0.37 7.39 9.75
C LEU A 95 -0.34 7.20 11.26
N PRO A 96 -0.04 5.97 11.75
CA PRO A 96 0.19 5.77 13.17
C PRO A 96 1.37 6.62 13.63
N THR A 97 1.19 7.31 14.75
CA THR A 97 2.22 8.18 15.31
C THR A 97 3.35 7.31 15.87
N PRO A 98 4.62 7.58 15.51
CA PRO A 98 5.74 6.87 16.10
C PRO A 98 5.83 7.19 17.59
N GLY A 99 5.83 6.20 18.44
CA GLY A 99 6.05 6.35 19.87
C GLY A 99 6.93 5.23 20.39
N ARG A 100 7.54 5.49 21.52
CA ARG A 100 8.52 4.59 22.16
C ARG A 100 7.87 3.45 22.94
N GLU A 101 6.55 3.41 23.03
CA GLU A 101 5.83 2.39 23.81
C GLU A 101 5.34 1.26 22.90
N ASP A 102 5.15 0.10 23.49
CA ASP A 102 4.77 -1.14 22.81
C ASP A 102 3.58 -0.96 21.84
N GLY A 103 3.80 -1.29 20.58
CA GLY A 103 2.76 -1.32 19.55
C GLY A 103 2.84 -0.25 18.47
N GLN A 104 3.80 0.66 18.50
CA GLN A 104 3.91 1.70 17.49
C GLN A 104 4.83 1.29 16.35
N VAL A 105 4.36 1.48 15.11
CA VAL A 105 5.12 1.17 13.90
C VAL A 105 5.90 2.40 13.48
N THR A 106 7.20 2.26 13.34
CA THR A 106 8.03 3.28 12.71
C THR A 106 7.91 3.13 11.20
N ILE A 107 7.46 4.19 10.52
CA ILE A 107 7.58 4.26 9.06
C ILE A 107 8.98 4.81 8.79
N PRO A 108 9.88 4.01 8.20
CA PRO A 108 11.29 4.34 8.07
C PRO A 108 11.50 5.29 6.89
N THR A 109 11.13 6.54 7.05
CA THR A 109 11.35 7.60 6.04
C THR A 109 12.65 8.33 6.30
N GLU A 110 13.19 9.00 5.30
CA GLU A 110 14.40 9.82 5.43
C GLU A 110 14.20 11.02 6.36
N GLY A 111 12.99 11.62 6.33
CA GLY A 111 12.57 12.66 7.27
C GLY A 111 11.43 12.18 8.17
N ALA A 112 10.85 13.08 8.97
CA ALA A 112 9.60 12.76 9.65
C ALA A 112 8.48 12.63 8.60
N PRO A 113 7.74 11.51 8.52
CA PRO A 113 6.70 11.33 7.51
C PRO A 113 5.62 12.40 7.65
N THR A 114 5.00 12.77 6.53
CA THR A 114 3.84 13.65 6.56
C THR A 114 2.66 12.92 7.17
N ASN A 115 1.94 13.60 8.08
CA ASN A 115 0.72 13.05 8.65
C ASN A 115 -0.36 14.16 8.65
N PRO A 116 -1.46 13.99 7.91
CA PRO A 116 -1.80 12.83 7.09
C PRO A 116 -0.93 12.67 5.84
N LEU A 117 -0.80 11.43 5.37
CA LEU A 117 -0.20 11.09 4.08
C LEU A 117 -1.25 11.25 2.98
N LEU A 118 -0.86 11.86 1.86
CA LEU A 118 -1.72 12.01 0.68
C LEU A 118 -1.33 11.01 -0.40
N LEU A 119 -2.35 10.39 -1.01
CA LEU A 119 -2.20 9.45 -2.12
C LEU A 119 -3.17 9.85 -3.25
N PRO A 120 -2.81 10.83 -4.10
CA PRO A 120 -3.53 11.08 -5.34
C PRO A 120 -3.38 9.90 -6.30
N SER A 121 -4.44 9.53 -7.01
CA SER A 121 -4.43 8.43 -7.96
C SER A 121 -5.34 8.66 -9.15
N VAL A 122 -5.06 7.93 -10.22
CA VAL A 122 -5.93 7.82 -11.40
C VAL A 122 -6.39 6.37 -11.50
N HIS A 123 -7.68 6.20 -11.67
CA HIS A 123 -8.34 4.90 -11.72
C HIS A 123 -9.16 4.77 -13.00
N VAL A 124 -8.88 3.74 -13.77
CA VAL A 124 -9.57 3.40 -15.01
C VAL A 124 -10.30 2.08 -14.83
N ARG A 125 -11.57 2.03 -15.26
CA ARG A 125 -12.38 0.81 -15.15
C ARG A 125 -13.10 0.53 -16.46
N LYS A 126 -13.28 -0.76 -16.75
CA LYS A 126 -13.99 -1.25 -17.93
C LYS A 126 -14.95 -2.35 -17.55
N GLY A 127 -16.23 -2.13 -17.80
CA GLY A 127 -17.25 -3.17 -17.70
C GLY A 127 -17.10 -4.24 -18.77
N LEU A 128 -17.31 -5.47 -18.40
CA LEU A 128 -17.21 -6.66 -19.23
C LEU A 128 -18.54 -7.45 -19.21
N PRO A 129 -18.74 -8.42 -20.15
CA PRO A 129 -19.88 -9.30 -20.10
C PRO A 129 -19.97 -10.09 -18.78
N PHE A 130 -21.17 -10.57 -18.44
CA PHE A 130 -21.45 -11.43 -17.27
C PHE A 130 -21.19 -10.76 -15.92
N SER A 131 -21.45 -9.45 -15.83
CA SER A 131 -21.27 -8.66 -14.60
C SER A 131 -19.84 -8.66 -14.06
N PHE A 132 -18.85 -8.76 -14.95
CA PHE A 132 -17.45 -8.55 -14.63
C PHE A 132 -17.04 -7.10 -14.91
N GLU A 133 -16.03 -6.64 -14.17
CA GLU A 133 -15.39 -5.34 -14.37
C GLU A 133 -13.90 -5.48 -14.13
N LEU A 134 -13.09 -4.94 -15.04
CA LEU A 134 -11.64 -4.88 -14.93
C LEU A 134 -11.25 -3.45 -14.59
N GLY A 135 -10.33 -3.27 -13.64
CA GLY A 135 -9.81 -1.98 -13.22
C GLY A 135 -8.30 -1.94 -13.12
N ALA A 136 -7.77 -0.74 -13.29
CA ALA A 136 -6.36 -0.43 -13.07
C ALA A 136 -6.24 0.94 -12.42
N ARG A 137 -5.44 1.04 -11.34
CA ARG A 137 -5.18 2.27 -10.60
C ARG A 137 -3.69 2.52 -10.50
N VAL A 138 -3.28 3.77 -10.67
CA VAL A 138 -1.92 4.24 -10.39
C VAL A 138 -2.02 5.38 -9.39
N GLY A 139 -1.36 5.23 -8.24
CA GLY A 139 -1.32 6.24 -7.18
C GLY A 139 0.11 6.71 -6.94
N TRP A 140 0.27 7.99 -6.62
CA TRP A 140 1.54 8.58 -6.26
C TRP A 140 1.55 8.91 -4.75
N ILE A 141 2.62 8.54 -4.07
CA ILE A 141 2.81 8.87 -2.64
C ILE A 141 3.37 10.29 -2.59
N ASP A 142 2.59 11.21 -2.04
CA ASP A 142 2.99 12.63 -1.95
C ASP A 142 4.35 12.78 -1.29
N ARG A 143 5.19 13.64 -1.87
CA ARG A 143 6.58 13.90 -1.42
C ARG A 143 7.43 12.63 -1.34
N SER A 144 7.36 11.81 -2.36
CA SER A 144 8.25 10.67 -2.57
C SER A 144 8.40 10.37 -4.06
N ASP A 145 9.45 9.62 -4.42
CA ASP A 145 9.64 9.08 -5.77
C ASP A 145 8.87 7.76 -5.99
N MET A 146 8.01 7.38 -5.01
CA MET A 146 7.29 6.12 -5.03
C MET A 146 5.87 6.27 -5.56
N PHE A 147 5.43 5.24 -6.27
CA PHE A 147 4.05 5.12 -6.74
C PHE A 147 3.53 3.69 -6.57
N THR A 148 2.22 3.55 -6.56
CA THR A 148 1.54 2.27 -6.46
C THR A 148 0.87 1.95 -7.79
N ALA A 149 0.93 0.69 -8.20
CA ALA A 149 0.17 0.17 -9.34
C ALA A 149 -0.76 -0.94 -8.86
N THR A 150 -2.05 -0.79 -9.12
CA THR A 150 -3.09 -1.75 -8.74
C THR A 150 -3.79 -2.29 -9.98
N GLY A 151 -3.93 -3.60 -10.07
CA GLY A 151 -4.83 -4.28 -10.99
C GLY A 151 -5.96 -4.94 -10.21
N GLU A 152 -7.18 -4.92 -10.76
CA GLU A 152 -8.35 -5.46 -10.07
C GLU A 152 -9.35 -6.09 -11.04
N LEU A 153 -10.02 -7.11 -10.55
CA LEU A 153 -11.14 -7.78 -11.22
C LEU A 153 -12.30 -7.87 -10.24
N LYS A 154 -13.43 -7.28 -10.60
CA LYS A 154 -14.68 -7.34 -9.82
C LYS A 154 -15.70 -8.17 -10.55
N TRP A 155 -16.49 -8.93 -9.79
CA TRP A 155 -17.65 -9.66 -10.24
C TRP A 155 -18.84 -9.30 -9.36
N ALA A 156 -19.88 -8.71 -9.96
CA ALA A 156 -21.14 -8.49 -9.29
C ALA A 156 -21.95 -9.79 -9.32
N VAL A 157 -21.99 -10.45 -8.18
CA VAL A 157 -22.74 -11.72 -8.00
C VAL A 157 -24.24 -11.49 -8.12
N ASN A 158 -24.69 -10.34 -7.63
CA ASN A 158 -26.07 -9.90 -7.63
C ASN A 158 -26.10 -8.39 -7.90
N GLU A 159 -26.69 -7.97 -9.01
CA GLU A 159 -26.84 -6.54 -9.34
C GLU A 159 -28.17 -6.28 -10.09
N GLY A 160 -28.71 -5.06 -9.93
CA GLY A 160 -29.86 -4.57 -10.69
C GLY A 160 -31.21 -5.02 -10.18
N PHE A 161 -31.32 -5.69 -9.04
CA PHE A 161 -32.59 -6.08 -8.46
C PHE A 161 -33.23 -4.94 -7.66
N THR A 162 -34.55 -4.76 -7.79
CA THR A 162 -35.26 -3.64 -7.14
C THR A 162 -35.21 -3.73 -5.61
N TRP A 163 -35.39 -4.94 -5.05
CA TRP A 163 -35.54 -5.16 -3.61
C TRP A 163 -34.28 -5.70 -2.91
N LEU A 164 -33.41 -6.38 -3.64
CA LEU A 164 -32.18 -6.94 -3.08
C LEU A 164 -31.03 -5.94 -3.18
N PRO A 165 -30.09 -5.94 -2.23
CA PRO A 165 -28.86 -5.19 -2.37
C PRO A 165 -27.99 -5.80 -3.46
N ASP A 166 -27.17 -4.97 -4.09
CA ASP A 166 -26.12 -5.41 -5.00
C ASP A 166 -24.96 -5.96 -4.17
N ILE A 167 -24.37 -7.07 -4.62
CA ILE A 167 -23.28 -7.77 -3.94
C ILE A 167 -22.20 -8.06 -4.95
N ALA A 168 -20.96 -7.75 -4.62
CA ALA A 168 -19.82 -8.04 -5.45
C ALA A 168 -18.64 -8.63 -4.67
N VAL A 169 -17.82 -9.39 -5.40
CA VAL A 169 -16.51 -9.84 -4.97
C VAL A 169 -15.48 -9.21 -5.90
N ARG A 170 -14.40 -8.64 -5.32
CA ARG A 170 -13.31 -8.05 -6.06
C ARG A 170 -12.00 -8.69 -5.63
N ALA A 171 -11.21 -9.15 -6.59
CA ALA A 171 -9.81 -9.51 -6.39
C ALA A 171 -8.94 -8.34 -6.83
N HIS A 172 -7.92 -8.02 -6.06
CA HIS A 172 -6.98 -6.97 -6.39
C HIS A 172 -5.54 -7.34 -6.04
N VAL A 173 -4.61 -6.75 -6.78
CA VAL A 173 -3.18 -6.81 -6.49
C VAL A 173 -2.59 -5.42 -6.65
N THR A 174 -1.84 -4.99 -5.65
CA THR A 174 -1.17 -3.68 -5.61
C THR A 174 0.31 -3.90 -5.37
N ARG A 175 1.15 -3.28 -6.20
CA ARG A 175 2.61 -3.31 -6.04
C ARG A 175 3.14 -1.89 -5.83
N LEU A 176 4.09 -1.75 -4.91
CA LEU A 176 4.89 -0.53 -4.74
C LEU A 176 5.99 -0.50 -5.79
N MET A 177 6.21 0.66 -6.37
CA MET A 177 7.25 0.93 -7.36
C MET A 177 8.00 2.21 -7.00
N GLY A 178 9.23 2.37 -7.54
CA GLY A 178 10.07 3.55 -7.29
C GLY A 178 11.03 3.38 -6.11
N ASN A 179 10.90 2.35 -5.28
CA ASN A 179 11.88 1.99 -4.28
C ASN A 179 12.79 0.87 -4.79
N LYS A 180 14.12 0.95 -4.50
CA LYS A 180 15.12 -0.04 -4.94
C LYS A 180 15.55 -0.98 -3.82
N ASP A 181 15.28 -0.63 -2.58
CA ASP A 181 15.80 -1.34 -1.41
C ASP A 181 14.87 -2.47 -0.96
N PHE A 182 13.59 -2.41 -1.34
CA PHE A 182 12.62 -3.43 -1.00
C PHE A 182 11.48 -3.51 -2.00
N ASP A 183 10.93 -4.71 -2.11
CA ASP A 183 9.71 -5.01 -2.84
C ASP A 183 8.54 -5.14 -1.86
N LEU A 184 7.39 -4.54 -2.19
CA LEU A 184 6.16 -4.68 -1.43
C LEU A 184 4.99 -4.94 -2.37
N THR A 185 4.28 -6.04 -2.13
CA THR A 185 3.09 -6.44 -2.87
C THR A 185 1.97 -6.77 -1.90
N ALA A 186 0.79 -6.25 -2.18
CA ALA A 186 -0.44 -6.58 -1.46
C ALA A 186 -1.44 -7.19 -2.42
N ALA A 187 -2.06 -8.31 -2.06
CA ALA A 187 -3.08 -8.95 -2.88
C ALA A 187 -4.25 -9.39 -2.00
N GLY A 188 -5.46 -9.15 -2.43
CA GLY A 188 -6.62 -9.37 -1.57
C GLY A 188 -7.91 -9.69 -2.29
N LEU A 189 -8.89 -10.03 -1.46
CA LEU A 189 -10.28 -10.25 -1.83
C LEU A 189 -11.18 -9.30 -1.02
N ASP A 190 -12.02 -8.59 -1.73
CA ASP A 190 -12.95 -7.61 -1.21
C ASP A 190 -14.41 -8.11 -1.43
N PHE A 191 -15.23 -7.95 -0.42
CA PHE A 191 -16.65 -8.30 -0.42
C PHE A 191 -17.46 -7.04 -0.18
N GLY A 192 -18.13 -6.55 -1.21
CA GLY A 192 -18.91 -5.32 -1.18
C GLY A 192 -20.41 -5.55 -1.23
N VAL A 193 -21.14 -4.68 -0.54
CA VAL A 193 -22.61 -4.61 -0.57
C VAL A 193 -23.03 -3.15 -0.76
N GLY A 194 -24.05 -2.89 -1.55
CA GLY A 194 -24.57 -1.54 -1.77
C GLY A 194 -25.95 -1.55 -2.40
N LYS A 195 -26.49 -0.36 -2.58
CA LYS A 195 -27.80 -0.21 -3.22
C LYS A 195 -27.92 1.14 -3.93
N GLN A 196 -28.38 1.09 -5.17
CA GLN A 196 -28.68 2.29 -5.94
C GLN A 196 -30.04 2.88 -5.55
N PHE A 197 -30.07 4.19 -5.35
CA PHE A 197 -31.29 4.98 -5.11
C PHE A 197 -31.39 6.08 -6.17
N PRO A 198 -32.32 5.98 -7.12
CA PRO A 198 -32.56 7.07 -8.07
C PRO A 198 -33.20 8.27 -7.37
N LEU A 199 -32.61 9.45 -7.54
CA LEU A 199 -33.08 10.72 -6.99
C LEU A 199 -33.57 11.62 -8.14
N GLY A 200 -34.88 11.89 -8.19
CA GLY A 200 -35.46 12.79 -9.18
C GLY A 200 -35.29 12.41 -10.65
N GLY A 201 -34.93 11.15 -10.95
CA GLY A 201 -34.86 10.60 -12.30
C GLY A 201 -33.60 10.96 -13.12
N MET A 202 -32.71 11.85 -12.61
CA MET A 202 -31.48 12.28 -13.30
C MET A 202 -30.22 11.95 -12.52
N VAL A 203 -30.35 11.60 -11.26
CA VAL A 203 -29.25 11.43 -10.34
C VAL A 203 -29.40 10.12 -9.61
N THR A 204 -28.30 9.41 -9.39
CA THR A 204 -28.26 8.17 -8.60
C THR A 204 -27.34 8.33 -7.42
N LEU A 205 -27.81 7.93 -6.24
CA LEU A 205 -27.03 7.84 -5.01
C LEU A 205 -26.86 6.38 -4.66
N THR A 206 -25.61 5.94 -4.45
CA THR A 206 -25.28 4.56 -4.10
C THR A 206 -24.48 4.53 -2.80
N PRO A 207 -25.11 4.38 -1.62
CA PRO A 207 -24.38 3.98 -0.42
C PRO A 207 -23.87 2.54 -0.57
N TYR A 208 -22.65 2.30 -0.07
CA TYR A 208 -22.02 0.99 -0.12
C TYR A 208 -21.07 0.79 1.06
N GLY A 209 -20.69 -0.46 1.28
CA GLY A 209 -19.68 -0.81 2.26
C GLY A 209 -19.20 -2.23 2.04
N GLY A 210 -18.15 -2.62 2.75
CA GLY A 210 -17.61 -3.95 2.58
C GLY A 210 -16.45 -4.27 3.48
N LEU A 211 -15.92 -5.47 3.29
CA LEU A 211 -14.80 -6.03 3.99
C LEU A 211 -13.75 -6.50 2.97
N ASP A 212 -12.53 -6.05 3.14
CA ASP A 212 -11.37 -6.44 2.33
C ASP A 212 -10.39 -7.24 3.20
N LEU A 213 -9.92 -8.36 2.68
CA LEU A 213 -8.89 -9.20 3.29
C LEU A 213 -7.67 -9.21 2.36
N THR A 214 -6.60 -8.57 2.81
CA THR A 214 -5.40 -8.34 1.99
C THR A 214 -4.18 -9.01 2.60
N GLY A 215 -3.59 -9.98 1.87
CA GLY A 215 -2.30 -10.56 2.18
C GLY A 215 -1.16 -9.61 1.78
N VAL A 216 -0.07 -9.67 2.53
CA VAL A 216 1.10 -8.79 2.36
C VAL A 216 2.35 -9.63 2.13
N ALA A 217 3.06 -9.32 1.06
CA ALA A 217 4.37 -9.90 0.76
C ALA A 217 5.41 -8.78 0.65
N ALA A 218 6.54 -8.93 1.36
CA ALA A 218 7.64 -7.98 1.27
C ALA A 218 8.99 -8.71 1.37
N SER A 219 9.96 -8.24 0.61
CA SER A 219 11.34 -8.72 0.62
C SER A 219 12.30 -7.56 0.40
N THR A 220 13.54 -7.73 0.83
CA THR A 220 14.61 -6.76 0.60
C THR A 220 15.77 -7.42 -0.11
N ASP A 221 16.54 -6.63 -0.86
CA ASP A 221 17.87 -7.00 -1.30
C ASP A 221 18.86 -6.93 -0.13
N THR A 222 20.12 -7.24 -0.39
CA THR A 222 21.19 -7.06 0.59
C THR A 222 21.46 -5.58 0.82
N LEU A 223 21.16 -5.11 2.02
CA LEU A 223 21.30 -3.71 2.42
C LEU A 223 22.63 -3.46 3.12
N ASP A 224 23.23 -2.29 2.87
CA ASP A 224 24.38 -1.79 3.60
C ASP A 224 23.91 -0.81 4.68
N PHE A 225 24.11 -1.16 5.95
CA PHE A 225 23.71 -0.36 7.10
C PHE A 225 24.79 0.65 7.54
N ASP A 226 26.00 0.60 6.96
CA ASP A 226 27.05 1.59 7.17
C ASP A 226 27.25 2.50 5.95
N GLN A 227 26.58 3.63 5.97
CA GLN A 227 26.67 4.61 4.88
C GLN A 227 27.96 5.47 4.93
N THR A 228 28.72 5.41 6.01
CA THR A 228 29.94 6.24 6.18
C THR A 228 31.11 5.74 5.37
N ARG A 229 31.03 4.55 4.78
CA ARG A 229 31.99 3.95 3.84
C ARG A 229 33.47 3.99 4.27
N GLN A 230 33.76 4.15 5.51
CA GLN A 230 35.07 3.77 5.99
C GLN A 230 35.12 2.23 6.09
N ARG A 231 35.26 1.62 4.92
CA ARG A 231 35.56 0.20 4.81
C ARG A 231 36.88 -0.02 5.52
N ASN A 232 36.80 -0.37 6.78
CA ASN A 232 37.99 -0.81 7.49
C ASN A 232 38.32 -2.23 6.99
N THR A 233 38.98 -2.27 5.83
CA THR A 233 39.38 -3.52 5.17
C THR A 233 40.55 -4.20 5.86
N THR A 234 41.10 -3.59 6.90
CA THR A 234 42.25 -4.13 7.62
C THR A 234 41.75 -5.16 8.63
N THR A 235 41.75 -6.42 8.24
CA THR A 235 41.57 -7.54 9.16
C THR A 235 42.67 -7.52 10.21
N THR A 236 42.31 -7.37 11.47
CA THR A 236 43.22 -7.53 12.59
C THR A 236 42.80 -8.76 13.39
N PRO A 237 43.68 -9.37 14.21
CA PRO A 237 43.32 -10.45 15.12
C PRO A 237 42.18 -10.08 16.07
N ALA A 238 41.98 -8.77 16.35
CA ALA A 238 40.91 -8.25 17.17
C ALA A 238 39.59 -8.05 16.39
N ASN A 239 39.64 -7.91 15.04
CA ASN A 239 38.46 -7.84 14.19
C ASN A 239 38.74 -8.60 12.86
N PRO A 240 38.68 -9.95 12.88
CA PRO A 240 38.91 -10.77 11.71
C PRO A 240 37.83 -10.65 10.65
N TYR A 241 36.70 -10.02 10.97
CA TYR A 241 35.53 -9.84 10.10
C TYR A 241 35.34 -8.40 9.65
N ALA A 242 36.40 -7.55 9.72
CA ALA A 242 36.33 -6.19 9.22
C ALA A 242 35.87 -6.17 7.75
N GLY A 243 34.82 -5.42 7.48
CA GLY A 243 34.20 -5.30 6.16
C GLY A 243 33.00 -6.23 5.89
N LEU A 244 32.64 -7.12 6.84
CA LEU A 244 31.39 -7.93 6.78
C LEU A 244 30.28 -7.39 7.70
N ASP A 245 30.59 -6.35 8.47
CA ASP A 245 29.87 -6.00 9.68
C ASP A 245 28.53 -5.32 9.43
N ASN A 246 28.25 -4.84 8.21
CA ASN A 246 27.19 -3.87 8.03
C ASN A 246 26.20 -4.22 6.92
N THR A 247 26.26 -5.41 6.38
CA THR A 247 25.27 -5.87 5.40
C THR A 247 24.22 -6.80 6.04
N GLY A 248 22.99 -6.71 5.60
CA GLY A 248 21.92 -7.59 6.10
C GLY A 248 20.76 -7.68 5.12
N VAL A 249 19.97 -8.74 5.30
CA VAL A 249 18.72 -8.99 4.56
C VAL A 249 17.63 -9.24 5.57
N TYR A 250 16.51 -8.53 5.44
CA TYR A 250 15.36 -8.78 6.31
C TYR A 250 14.69 -10.12 5.97
N GLN A 251 14.08 -10.71 6.97
CA GLN A 251 13.27 -11.90 6.78
C GLN A 251 12.08 -11.58 5.87
N GLU A 252 11.88 -12.41 4.86
CA GLU A 252 10.77 -12.29 3.93
C GLU A 252 9.41 -12.31 4.64
N VAL A 253 8.54 -11.38 4.29
CA VAL A 253 7.15 -11.31 4.73
C VAL A 253 6.30 -12.05 3.70
N LYS A 254 5.71 -13.18 4.07
CA LYS A 254 4.96 -14.04 3.15
C LYS A 254 3.49 -13.67 3.11
N LEU A 255 2.93 -13.68 1.91
CA LEU A 255 1.58 -13.22 1.59
C LEU A 255 0.49 -13.82 2.50
N MET A 256 0.47 -15.15 2.65
CA MET A 256 -0.59 -15.87 3.37
C MET A 256 -0.43 -15.85 4.90
N GLU A 257 0.75 -15.49 5.38
CA GLU A 257 1.04 -15.41 6.83
C GLU A 257 0.78 -14.00 7.39
N ASN A 258 0.58 -13.02 6.52
CA ASN A 258 0.44 -11.61 6.89
C ASN A 258 -0.79 -11.01 6.24
N VAL A 259 -1.95 -11.22 6.86
CA VAL A 259 -3.23 -10.76 6.34
C VAL A 259 -3.70 -9.55 7.15
N ASN A 260 -4.03 -8.48 6.44
CA ASN A 260 -4.72 -7.30 6.95
C ASN A 260 -6.22 -7.42 6.66
N SER A 261 -7.05 -6.85 7.50
CA SER A 261 -8.49 -6.70 7.25
C SER A 261 -8.85 -5.23 7.21
N ARG A 262 -9.66 -4.83 6.23
CA ARG A 262 -10.13 -3.46 6.08
C ARG A 262 -11.65 -3.44 5.99
N LEU A 263 -12.27 -2.68 6.88
CA LEU A 263 -13.69 -2.35 6.82
C LEU A 263 -13.84 -0.96 6.19
N TYR A 264 -14.76 -0.82 5.24
CA TYR A 264 -15.01 0.45 4.59
C TYR A 264 -16.48 0.73 4.39
N GLY A 265 -16.82 2.01 4.24
CA GLY A 265 -18.15 2.48 3.89
C GLY A 265 -18.06 3.78 3.12
N GLY A 266 -18.90 3.92 2.11
CA GLY A 266 -18.86 5.07 1.23
C GLY A 266 -20.18 5.36 0.56
N VAL A 267 -20.15 6.41 -0.23
CA VAL A 267 -21.27 6.86 -1.03
C VAL A 267 -20.77 7.30 -2.40
N ARG A 268 -21.47 6.86 -3.46
CA ARG A 268 -21.25 7.34 -4.82
C ARG A 268 -22.49 8.09 -5.30
N PHE A 269 -22.25 9.16 -6.00
CA PHE A 269 -23.22 10.01 -6.63
C PHE A 269 -22.91 10.10 -8.12
N ILE A 270 -23.91 9.82 -8.97
CA ILE A 270 -23.81 9.95 -10.43
C ILE A 270 -24.88 10.92 -10.92
N GLY A 271 -24.45 11.91 -11.72
CA GLY A 271 -25.34 12.84 -12.42
C GLY A 271 -24.93 12.98 -13.88
N GLY A 272 -25.68 12.35 -14.78
CA GLY A 272 -25.26 12.23 -16.17
C GLY A 272 -23.99 11.40 -16.30
N ALA A 273 -22.94 11.96 -16.92
CA ALA A 273 -21.63 11.32 -17.03
C ALA A 273 -20.72 11.59 -15.82
N LEU A 274 -21.08 12.51 -14.93
CA LEU A 274 -20.25 12.92 -13.79
C LEU A 274 -20.46 11.98 -12.62
N GLN A 275 -19.34 11.48 -12.07
CA GLN A 275 -19.30 10.67 -10.85
C GLN A 275 -18.57 11.41 -9.76
N LEU A 276 -19.14 11.40 -8.56
CA LEU A 276 -18.52 11.85 -7.31
C LEU A 276 -18.62 10.72 -6.28
N GLY A 277 -17.61 10.57 -5.43
CA GLY A 277 -17.66 9.57 -4.36
C GLY A 277 -16.83 9.98 -3.16
N ALA A 278 -17.20 9.41 -2.02
CA ALA A 278 -16.46 9.51 -0.78
C ALA A 278 -16.52 8.18 -0.02
N GLU A 279 -15.41 7.81 0.60
CA GLU A 279 -15.25 6.56 1.36
C GLU A 279 -14.42 6.81 2.61
N VAL A 280 -14.82 6.20 3.71
CA VAL A 280 -14.03 6.09 4.94
C VAL A 280 -13.66 4.62 5.11
N SER A 281 -12.42 4.33 5.45
CA SER A 281 -11.99 2.97 5.74
C SER A 281 -11.12 2.89 6.98
N LEU A 282 -11.21 1.75 7.66
CA LEU A 282 -10.41 1.39 8.82
C LEU A 282 -9.72 0.05 8.53
N SER A 283 -8.39 0.10 8.40
CA SER A 283 -7.55 -1.07 8.19
C SER A 283 -6.95 -1.55 9.50
N ASN A 284 -7.20 -2.81 9.84
CA ASN A 284 -6.65 -3.48 11.01
C ASN A 284 -5.56 -4.48 10.55
N GLN A 285 -4.34 -4.28 11.04
CA GLN A 285 -3.20 -5.15 10.72
C GLN A 285 -3.02 -6.26 11.76
N GLY A 286 -3.85 -6.32 12.82
CA GLY A 286 -3.77 -7.33 13.87
C GLY A 286 -2.52 -7.18 14.72
N PHE A 287 -1.82 -8.29 14.93
CA PHE A 287 -0.60 -8.34 15.74
C PHE A 287 0.52 -9.11 15.02
N ILE A 288 1.75 -8.89 15.46
CA ILE A 288 2.92 -9.66 15.07
C ILE A 288 3.53 -10.31 16.31
N GLU A 289 4.15 -11.47 16.12
CA GLU A 289 4.97 -12.11 17.15
C GLU A 289 6.44 -11.85 16.84
N VAL A 290 7.16 -11.36 17.84
CA VAL A 290 8.60 -11.09 17.79
C VAL A 290 9.27 -12.01 18.81
N ALA A 291 10.09 -12.93 18.33
CA ALA A 291 10.84 -13.82 19.19
C ALA A 291 12.14 -13.14 19.66
N ASN A 292 12.35 -13.06 20.96
CA ASN A 292 13.62 -12.63 21.51
C ASN A 292 14.64 -13.77 21.38
N THR A 293 15.67 -13.57 20.57
CA THR A 293 16.68 -14.58 20.28
C THR A 293 17.58 -14.92 21.48
N GLN A 294 17.70 -14.01 22.46
CA GLN A 294 18.54 -14.23 23.66
C GLN A 294 17.81 -15.01 24.74
N THR A 295 16.52 -14.81 24.91
CA THR A 295 15.73 -15.41 25.98
C THR A 295 14.81 -16.52 25.50
N GLY A 296 14.58 -16.66 24.18
CA GLY A 296 13.58 -17.56 23.60
C GLY A 296 12.14 -17.13 23.87
N ALA A 297 11.92 -16.01 24.56
CA ALA A 297 10.59 -15.50 24.84
C ALA A 297 9.97 -14.88 23.60
N THR A 298 8.71 -15.20 23.33
CA THR A 298 7.92 -14.57 22.25
C THR A 298 7.09 -13.44 22.84
N ARG A 299 7.18 -12.27 22.22
CA ARG A 299 6.38 -11.10 22.56
C ARG A 299 5.40 -10.81 21.44
N SER A 300 4.12 -10.69 21.78
CA SER A 300 3.09 -10.22 20.87
C SER A 300 3.04 -8.69 20.85
N ARG A 301 3.05 -8.08 19.67
CA ARG A 301 2.93 -6.64 19.46
C ARG A 301 1.71 -6.35 18.57
N ALA A 302 0.72 -5.64 19.11
CA ALA A 302 -0.43 -5.18 18.34
C ALA A 302 0.01 -4.08 17.37
N LEU A 303 -0.50 -4.13 16.15
CA LEU A 303 -0.27 -3.09 15.15
C LEU A 303 -1.42 -2.08 15.19
N PRO A 304 -1.12 -0.78 15.10
CA PRO A 304 -2.16 0.25 15.12
C PRO A 304 -3.01 0.19 13.86
N ALA A 305 -4.30 0.48 14.00
CA ALA A 305 -5.19 0.59 12.85
C ALA A 305 -4.88 1.85 12.02
N VAL A 306 -5.06 1.76 10.71
CA VAL A 306 -4.92 2.87 9.76
C VAL A 306 -6.30 3.34 9.35
N LEU A 307 -6.60 4.61 9.62
CA LEU A 307 -7.81 5.29 9.18
C LEU A 307 -7.53 6.06 7.90
N SER A 308 -8.39 5.93 6.90
CA SER A 308 -8.31 6.73 5.68
C SER A 308 -9.66 7.33 5.29
N PHE A 309 -9.58 8.51 4.66
CA PHE A 309 -10.70 9.16 3.98
C PHE A 309 -10.31 9.34 2.51
N SER A 310 -11.15 8.86 1.61
CA SER A 310 -10.88 8.89 0.17
C SER A 310 -12.04 9.54 -0.59
N THR A 311 -11.70 10.28 -1.64
CA THR A 311 -12.67 10.93 -2.52
C THR A 311 -12.36 10.61 -3.97
N THR A 312 -13.38 10.61 -4.81
CA THR A 312 -13.25 10.43 -6.26
C THR A 312 -14.08 11.44 -7.03
N LEU A 313 -13.52 11.89 -8.12
CA LEU A 313 -14.19 12.67 -9.18
C LEU A 313 -13.91 11.98 -10.51
N GLY A 314 -14.95 11.65 -11.25
CA GLY A 314 -14.77 10.89 -12.48
C GLY A 314 -15.86 11.06 -13.49
N LEU A 315 -15.67 10.37 -14.61
CA LEU A 315 -16.57 10.31 -15.73
C LEU A 315 -16.90 8.85 -16.04
N ASP A 316 -18.20 8.55 -16.14
CA ASP A 316 -18.73 7.26 -16.54
C ASP A 316 -19.38 7.38 -17.94
N PHE A 317 -18.99 6.47 -18.85
CA PHE A 317 -19.47 6.44 -20.26
C PHE A 317 -20.09 5.11 -20.63
#